data_e06104d2a0818721fb261db56744521f
#
_entry.id   e06104d2a0818721fb261db56744521f
#
_cell.length_a   1.000
_cell.length_b   1.000
_cell.length_c   1.000
_cell.angle_alpha   90.00
_cell.angle_beta   90.00
_cell.angle_gamma   90.00
#
_symmetry.space_group_name_H-M   'P 1'
#
loop_
_entity.id
_entity.type
_entity.pdbx_description
1 polymer ?
#
loop_
_entity_poly.entity_id
_entity_poly.type
_entity_poly.pdbx_seq_one_letter_code
_entity_poly.pdbx_strand_id
1 'polypeptide(L)'
;MKPLLIVGSYLSPYVRKVLVCLEIKGIAYEVDHLVPFFGDDRFSRLSPLRRIPVLVDGDLVLSDSSVICQYIEDKEPAPALLPADIRDRARARWLEEFADTRMGDVFIWRLFNQIAIRPSVWGEKGDRALVDRTLKEDVPAVLDYLEVEAPSEGFRFGALSLADIAIAAFFRNAGWVRFQIDPARWPRAAAWMARTLAEPAFAKLARIEDAVLRTPIAEQRTALKRLGAPVSVDTYAGPAPRRGVMPI
;
A
#
# COMPACT_ATOMS: atom_id res chain seq x y z
N MET A 1 -5.47 -7.61 -24.65
CA MET A 1 -4.39 -8.11 -23.76
C MET A 1 -5.04 -8.79 -22.57
N LYS A 2 -4.41 -9.82 -22.01
CA LYS A 2 -4.86 -10.42 -20.75
C LYS A 2 -4.60 -9.43 -19.62
N PRO A 3 -5.52 -9.26 -18.64
CA PRO A 3 -5.28 -8.37 -17.51
C PRO A 3 -4.04 -8.83 -16.70
N LEU A 4 -3.33 -7.87 -16.10
CA LEU A 4 -2.24 -8.16 -15.17
C LEU A 4 -2.80 -8.81 -13.91
N LEU A 5 -2.12 -9.83 -13.35
CA LEU A 5 -2.51 -10.37 -12.06
C LEU A 5 -1.66 -9.73 -10.96
N ILE A 6 -2.32 -9.14 -9.98
CA ILE A 6 -1.70 -8.64 -8.75
C ILE A 6 -2.06 -9.58 -7.61
N VAL A 7 -1.07 -10.20 -6.99
CA VAL A 7 -1.28 -11.03 -5.80
C VAL A 7 -1.02 -10.19 -4.56
N GLY A 8 -2.05 -10.02 -3.73
CA GLY A 8 -1.91 -9.23 -2.51
C GLY A 8 -3.23 -8.73 -1.94
N SER A 9 -3.18 -8.19 -0.73
CA SER A 9 -4.35 -7.67 -0.04
C SER A 9 -4.62 -6.21 -0.37
N TYR A 10 -5.88 -5.85 -0.63
CA TYR A 10 -6.31 -4.45 -0.76
C TYR A 10 -5.97 -3.60 0.47
N LEU A 11 -5.80 -4.22 1.66
CA LEU A 11 -5.43 -3.49 2.88
C LEU A 11 -3.93 -3.17 2.99
N SER A 12 -3.10 -3.68 2.09
CA SER A 12 -1.65 -3.40 2.07
C SER A 12 -1.36 -2.06 1.40
N PRO A 13 -0.60 -1.15 2.02
CA PRO A 13 -0.19 0.10 1.38
C PRO A 13 0.70 -0.14 0.14
N TYR A 14 1.53 -1.18 0.16
CA TYR A 14 2.38 -1.56 -0.96
C TYR A 14 1.56 -2.05 -2.17
N VAL A 15 0.51 -2.82 -1.93
CA VAL A 15 -0.45 -3.24 -2.97
C VAL A 15 -1.23 -2.03 -3.48
N ARG A 16 -1.73 -1.19 -2.57
CA ARG A 16 -2.43 0.06 -2.90
C ARG A 16 -1.61 0.95 -3.82
N LYS A 17 -0.32 1.15 -3.54
CA LYS A 17 0.61 1.91 -4.38
C LYS A 17 0.56 1.40 -5.83
N VAL A 18 0.71 0.11 -6.04
CA VAL A 18 0.65 -0.53 -7.36
C VAL A 18 -0.73 -0.34 -8.02
N LEU A 19 -1.81 -0.62 -7.27
CA LEU A 19 -3.18 -0.51 -7.81
C LEU A 19 -3.53 0.93 -8.21
N VAL A 20 -3.10 1.94 -7.45
CA VAL A 20 -3.27 3.36 -7.79
C VAL A 20 -2.55 3.69 -9.10
N CYS A 21 -1.31 3.20 -9.28
CA CYS A 21 -0.57 3.39 -10.53
C CYS A 21 -1.30 2.76 -11.72
N LEU A 22 -1.82 1.53 -11.57
CA LEU A 22 -2.58 0.84 -12.61
C LEU A 22 -3.87 1.59 -12.96
N GLU A 23 -4.60 2.10 -11.96
CA GLU A 23 -5.82 2.89 -12.17
C GLU A 23 -5.53 4.20 -12.93
N ILE A 24 -4.48 4.93 -12.55
CA ILE A 24 -4.10 6.18 -13.22
C ILE A 24 -3.72 5.92 -14.68
N LYS A 25 -3.02 4.84 -14.96
CA LYS A 25 -2.57 4.46 -16.31
C LYS A 25 -3.64 3.73 -17.14
N GLY A 26 -4.80 3.42 -16.55
CA GLY A 26 -5.88 2.70 -17.22
C GLY A 26 -5.52 1.26 -17.61
N ILE A 27 -4.56 0.65 -16.94
CA ILE A 27 -4.13 -0.73 -17.21
C ILE A 27 -5.09 -1.70 -16.55
N ALA A 28 -5.63 -2.63 -17.31
CA ALA A 28 -6.52 -3.67 -16.80
C ALA A 28 -5.78 -4.68 -15.91
N TYR A 29 -6.36 -4.98 -14.75
CA TYR A 29 -5.79 -5.92 -13.79
C TYR A 29 -6.86 -6.75 -13.08
N GLU A 30 -6.43 -7.86 -12.50
CA GLU A 30 -7.18 -8.66 -11.53
C GLU A 30 -6.35 -8.77 -10.24
N VAL A 31 -7.03 -8.92 -9.11
CA VAL A 31 -6.35 -9.09 -7.81
C VAL A 31 -6.64 -10.48 -7.25
N ASP A 32 -5.63 -11.28 -7.05
CA ASP A 32 -5.73 -12.38 -6.10
C ASP A 32 -5.62 -11.83 -4.69
N HIS A 33 -6.79 -11.54 -4.09
CA HIS A 33 -6.82 -10.98 -2.75
C HIS A 33 -6.32 -12.00 -1.73
N LEU A 34 -5.10 -11.76 -1.25
CA LEU A 34 -4.36 -12.65 -0.38
C LEU A 34 -3.67 -11.85 0.74
N VAL A 35 -3.94 -12.21 1.99
CA VAL A 35 -3.14 -11.77 3.14
C VAL A 35 -1.87 -12.64 3.18
N PRO A 36 -0.64 -12.08 3.18
CA PRO A 36 0.59 -12.84 2.89
C PRO A 36 0.84 -14.02 3.84
N PHE A 37 0.36 -13.94 5.06
CA PHE A 37 0.46 -15.05 6.04
C PHE A 37 -0.32 -16.31 5.61
N PHE A 38 -1.36 -16.15 4.80
CA PHE A 38 -2.16 -17.26 4.27
C PHE A 38 -1.63 -17.82 2.94
N GLY A 39 -0.56 -17.27 2.37
CA GLY A 39 0.00 -17.78 1.13
C GLY A 39 0.43 -19.25 1.26
N ASP A 40 0.10 -20.08 0.24
CA ASP A 40 0.51 -21.47 0.14
C ASP A 40 1.94 -21.63 -0.43
N ASP A 41 2.37 -22.84 -0.77
CA ASP A 41 3.71 -23.08 -1.32
C ASP A 41 3.86 -22.54 -2.75
N ARG A 42 2.77 -22.40 -3.51
CA ARG A 42 2.78 -21.75 -4.83
C ARG A 42 3.09 -20.27 -4.68
N PHE A 43 2.48 -19.60 -3.66
CA PHE A 43 2.82 -18.22 -3.34
C PHE A 43 4.30 -18.05 -2.95
N SER A 44 4.88 -19.01 -2.22
CA SER A 44 6.32 -18.97 -1.86
C SER A 44 7.24 -19.00 -3.08
N ARG A 45 6.81 -19.66 -4.17
CA ARG A 45 7.56 -19.66 -5.44
C ARG A 45 7.46 -18.34 -6.19
N LEU A 46 6.32 -17.64 -6.09
CA LEU A 46 6.14 -16.32 -6.70
C LEU A 46 6.87 -15.22 -5.91
N SER A 47 6.86 -15.31 -4.58
CA SER A 47 7.47 -14.34 -3.67
C SER A 47 8.39 -15.06 -2.69
N PRO A 48 9.70 -15.16 -2.97
CA PRO A 48 10.66 -15.82 -2.07
C PRO A 48 10.72 -15.19 -0.68
N LEU A 49 10.47 -13.88 -0.57
CA LEU A 49 10.37 -13.15 0.70
C LEU A 49 8.97 -13.22 1.32
N ARG A 50 8.02 -13.88 0.66
CA ARG A 50 6.60 -13.97 1.04
C ARG A 50 5.94 -12.61 1.31
N ARG A 51 6.38 -11.58 0.59
CA ARG A 51 5.83 -10.23 0.63
C ARG A 51 4.84 -10.01 -0.50
N ILE A 52 3.97 -9.07 -0.32
CA ILE A 52 3.02 -8.55 -1.30
C ILE A 52 3.28 -7.06 -1.56
N PRO A 53 3.02 -6.57 -2.79
CA PRO A 53 2.42 -7.23 -3.95
C PRO A 53 3.37 -8.18 -4.69
N VAL A 54 2.76 -9.10 -5.47
CA VAL A 54 3.43 -9.76 -6.60
C VAL A 54 2.64 -9.42 -7.86
N LEU A 55 3.34 -9.07 -8.95
CA LEU A 55 2.77 -8.92 -10.28
C LEU A 55 3.11 -10.14 -11.11
N VAL A 56 2.12 -10.63 -11.88
CA VAL A 56 2.30 -11.66 -12.92
C VAL A 56 1.78 -11.11 -14.24
N ASP A 57 2.68 -11.04 -15.23
CA ASP A 57 2.38 -10.62 -16.61
C ASP A 57 2.92 -11.68 -17.58
N GLY A 58 2.07 -12.63 -17.96
CA GLY A 58 2.48 -13.80 -18.73
C GLY A 58 3.44 -14.70 -17.94
N ASP A 59 4.67 -14.80 -18.38
CA ASP A 59 5.76 -15.55 -17.73
C ASP A 59 6.61 -14.68 -16.79
N LEU A 60 6.45 -13.34 -16.86
CA LEU A 60 7.13 -12.42 -15.95
C LEU A 60 6.47 -12.42 -14.58
N VAL A 61 7.27 -12.63 -13.54
CA VAL A 61 6.86 -12.51 -12.14
C VAL A 61 7.77 -11.51 -11.44
N LEU A 62 7.17 -10.48 -10.84
CA LEU A 62 7.87 -9.46 -10.05
C LEU A 62 7.29 -9.40 -8.64
N SER A 63 8.14 -9.42 -7.64
CA SER A 63 7.78 -9.15 -6.25
C SER A 63 8.59 -7.95 -5.75
N ASP A 64 7.95 -7.00 -5.18
CA ASP A 64 8.36 -5.69 -4.69
C ASP A 64 7.60 -4.57 -5.38
N SER A 65 7.01 -3.70 -4.58
CA SER A 65 6.10 -2.67 -5.10
C SER A 65 6.80 -1.60 -5.95
N SER A 66 8.04 -1.23 -5.61
CA SER A 66 8.80 -0.22 -6.35
C SER A 66 9.25 -0.76 -7.71
N VAL A 67 9.72 -2.02 -7.75
CA VAL A 67 10.07 -2.71 -8.99
C VAL A 67 8.85 -2.84 -9.90
N ILE A 68 7.70 -3.21 -9.32
CA ILE A 68 6.44 -3.33 -10.07
C ILE A 68 6.01 -1.96 -10.63
N CYS A 69 6.05 -0.89 -9.82
CA CYS A 69 5.70 0.45 -10.28
C CYS A 69 6.65 0.93 -11.37
N GLN A 70 7.95 0.63 -11.29
CA GLN A 70 8.90 0.95 -12.36
C GLN A 70 8.56 0.18 -13.65
N TYR A 71 8.26 -1.12 -13.55
CA TYR A 71 7.85 -1.91 -14.71
C TYR A 71 6.57 -1.34 -15.37
N ILE A 72 5.59 -0.94 -14.57
CA ILE A 72 4.35 -0.32 -15.05
C ILE A 72 4.64 1.02 -15.77
N GLU A 73 5.55 1.84 -15.19
CA GLU A 73 5.97 3.12 -15.76
C GLU A 73 6.66 2.93 -17.11
N ASP A 74 7.55 1.96 -17.22
CA ASP A 74 8.28 1.65 -18.46
C ASP A 74 7.35 1.01 -19.53
N LYS A 75 6.38 0.20 -19.11
CA LYS A 75 5.41 -0.47 -19.99
C LYS A 75 4.39 0.50 -20.56
N GLU A 76 3.90 1.45 -19.78
CA GLU A 76 2.95 2.49 -20.14
C GLU A 76 3.45 3.85 -19.62
N PRO A 77 4.26 4.57 -20.41
CA PRO A 77 4.89 5.81 -19.95
C PRO A 77 3.91 6.98 -19.73
N ALA A 78 2.70 6.93 -20.27
CA ALA A 78 1.72 8.01 -20.15
C ALA A 78 0.46 7.56 -19.38
N PRO A 79 -0.04 8.38 -18.43
CA PRO A 79 0.61 9.58 -17.89
C PRO A 79 1.83 9.23 -17.05
N ALA A 80 2.90 10.05 -17.13
CA ALA A 80 4.12 9.81 -16.37
C ALA A 80 3.89 9.99 -14.86
N LEU A 81 4.34 9.04 -14.06
CA LEU A 81 4.30 9.07 -12.59
C LEU A 81 5.68 9.36 -11.98
N LEU A 82 6.70 9.52 -12.80
CA LEU A 82 8.03 9.96 -12.38
C LEU A 82 8.40 11.27 -13.08
N PRO A 83 9.05 12.22 -12.39
CA PRO A 83 9.51 13.46 -12.99
C PRO A 83 10.47 13.22 -14.15
N ALA A 84 10.40 14.10 -15.18
CA ALA A 84 11.32 14.06 -16.32
C ALA A 84 12.75 14.48 -15.93
N ASP A 85 12.89 15.48 -15.04
CA ASP A 85 14.19 15.90 -14.52
C ASP A 85 14.84 14.79 -13.71
N ILE A 86 16.13 14.53 -13.94
CA ILE A 86 16.86 13.41 -13.31
C ILE A 86 17.02 13.58 -11.80
N ARG A 87 17.15 14.83 -11.31
CA ARG A 87 17.31 15.11 -9.88
C ARG A 87 16.00 14.94 -9.15
N ASP A 88 14.91 15.46 -9.72
CA ASP A 88 13.56 15.29 -9.19
C ASP A 88 13.14 13.83 -9.22
N ARG A 89 13.48 13.11 -10.28
CA ARG A 89 13.24 11.65 -10.37
C ARG A 89 13.99 10.87 -9.29
N ALA A 90 15.24 11.21 -9.03
CA ALA A 90 16.02 10.61 -7.95
C ALA A 90 15.40 10.92 -6.59
N ARG A 91 14.92 12.16 -6.38
CA ARG A 91 14.24 12.55 -5.16
C ARG A 91 12.89 11.88 -4.99
N ALA A 92 12.13 11.68 -6.08
CA ALA A 92 10.87 10.94 -6.05
C ALA A 92 11.08 9.49 -5.61
N ARG A 93 12.12 8.82 -6.12
CA ARG A 93 12.47 7.45 -5.70
C ARG A 93 12.95 7.38 -4.26
N TRP A 94 13.67 8.40 -3.78
CA TRP A 94 14.04 8.49 -2.38
C TRP A 94 12.81 8.60 -1.45
N LEU A 95 11.83 9.43 -1.82
CA LEU A 95 10.60 9.57 -1.04
C LEU A 95 9.75 8.30 -1.06
N GLU A 96 9.75 7.57 -2.17
CA GLU A 96 9.16 6.24 -2.26
C GLU A 96 9.85 5.25 -1.30
N GLU A 97 11.19 5.20 -1.31
CA GLU A 97 11.98 4.35 -0.40
C GLU A 97 11.76 4.71 1.07
N PHE A 98 11.70 6.00 1.39
CA PHE A 98 11.36 6.46 2.74
C PHE A 98 9.98 5.97 3.18
N ALA A 99 9.00 6.02 2.28
CA ALA A 99 7.66 5.50 2.56
C ALA A 99 7.68 3.97 2.76
N ASP A 100 8.32 3.24 1.88
CA ASP A 100 8.34 1.78 1.91
C ASP A 100 9.11 1.22 3.12
N THR A 101 10.12 1.92 3.61
CA THR A 101 10.94 1.50 4.76
C THR A 101 10.49 2.16 6.06
N ARG A 102 10.72 3.46 6.24
CA ARG A 102 10.45 4.14 7.53
C ARG A 102 8.97 4.21 7.85
N MET A 103 8.13 4.61 6.89
CA MET A 103 6.69 4.65 7.13
C MET A 103 6.09 3.23 7.23
N GLY A 104 6.64 2.27 6.48
CA GLY A 104 6.30 0.86 6.61
C GLY A 104 6.53 0.33 8.03
N ASP A 105 7.71 0.60 8.61
CA ASP A 105 8.01 0.23 9.99
C ASP A 105 7.01 0.89 10.97
N VAL A 106 6.82 2.20 10.86
CA VAL A 106 6.00 2.96 11.80
C VAL A 106 4.51 2.64 11.66
N PHE A 107 3.93 2.84 10.46
CA PHE A 107 2.47 2.76 10.29
C PHE A 107 1.95 1.32 10.13
N ILE A 108 2.77 0.39 9.58
CA ILE A 108 2.34 -0.98 9.38
C ILE A 108 2.79 -1.86 10.55
N TRP A 109 4.08 -1.93 10.84
CA TRP A 109 4.57 -2.93 11.79
C TRP A 109 4.37 -2.53 13.24
N ARG A 110 4.56 -1.26 13.59
CA ARG A 110 4.38 -0.78 14.96
C ARG A 110 2.94 -0.35 15.29
N LEU A 111 2.12 0.04 14.31
CA LEU A 111 0.74 0.44 14.54
C LEU A 111 -0.27 -0.56 13.99
N PHE A 112 -0.45 -0.65 12.67
CA PHE A 112 -1.51 -1.46 12.05
C PHE A 112 -1.38 -2.95 12.38
N ASN A 113 -0.16 -3.48 12.44
CA ASN A 113 0.08 -4.86 12.85
C ASN A 113 -0.39 -5.12 14.28
N GLN A 114 -0.07 -4.22 15.22
CA GLN A 114 -0.46 -4.38 16.63
C GLN A 114 -1.97 -4.26 16.83
N ILE A 115 -2.61 -3.34 16.10
CA ILE A 115 -4.03 -3.01 16.31
C ILE A 115 -4.97 -3.89 15.49
N ALA A 116 -4.56 -4.27 14.27
CA ALA A 116 -5.42 -4.97 13.31
C ALA A 116 -4.92 -6.36 12.93
N ILE A 117 -3.65 -6.52 12.48
CA ILE A 117 -3.18 -7.80 11.94
C ILE A 117 -3.10 -8.86 13.04
N ARG A 118 -2.45 -8.58 14.16
CA ARG A 118 -2.31 -9.56 15.27
C ARG A 118 -3.65 -10.08 15.76
N PRO A 119 -4.66 -9.24 16.05
CA PRO A 119 -5.97 -9.74 16.43
C PRO A 119 -6.67 -10.52 15.32
N SER A 120 -6.66 -10.03 14.08
CA SER A 120 -7.45 -10.62 13.00
C SER A 120 -6.85 -11.90 12.40
N VAL A 121 -5.52 -11.98 12.34
CA VAL A 121 -4.80 -13.12 11.75
C VAL A 121 -4.46 -14.17 12.80
N TRP A 122 -4.03 -13.74 13.99
CA TRP A 122 -3.48 -14.62 15.01
C TRP A 122 -4.36 -14.78 16.25
N GLY A 123 -5.40 -13.97 16.42
CA GLY A 123 -6.20 -13.93 17.63
C GLY A 123 -5.43 -13.40 18.85
N GLU A 124 -4.34 -12.69 18.63
CA GLU A 124 -3.43 -12.19 19.68
C GLU A 124 -3.68 -10.73 19.98
N LYS A 125 -3.45 -10.34 21.24
CA LYS A 125 -3.43 -8.91 21.61
C LYS A 125 -2.14 -8.26 21.10
N GLY A 126 -2.28 -7.02 20.62
CA GLY A 126 -1.12 -6.20 20.25
C GLY A 126 -0.40 -5.64 21.49
N ASP A 127 0.83 -5.18 21.26
CA ASP A 127 1.65 -4.50 22.26
C ASP A 127 1.20 -3.03 22.39
N ARG A 128 0.44 -2.74 23.43
CA ARG A 128 -0.07 -1.40 23.71
C ARG A 128 1.05 -0.39 24.00
N ALA A 129 2.10 -0.80 24.73
CA ALA A 129 3.21 0.08 25.07
C ALA A 129 4.00 0.50 23.81
N LEU A 130 4.17 -0.44 22.86
CA LEU A 130 4.76 -0.14 21.55
C LEU A 130 3.90 0.86 20.77
N VAL A 131 2.59 0.66 20.72
CA VAL A 131 1.66 1.57 20.02
C VAL A 131 1.75 2.98 20.61
N ASP A 132 1.64 3.11 21.93
CA ASP A 132 1.66 4.41 22.63
C ASP A 132 2.99 5.15 22.41
N ARG A 133 4.12 4.45 22.48
CA ARG A 133 5.45 5.01 22.20
C ARG A 133 5.57 5.44 20.72
N THR A 134 5.10 4.61 19.81
CA THR A 134 5.17 4.92 18.35
C THR A 134 4.36 6.17 18.02
N LEU A 135 3.15 6.31 18.57
CA LEU A 135 2.32 7.50 18.39
C LEU A 135 2.95 8.76 18.99
N LYS A 136 3.70 8.62 20.07
CA LYS A 136 4.32 9.75 20.77
C LYS A 136 5.64 10.20 20.15
N GLU A 137 6.43 9.28 19.61
CA GLU A 137 7.82 9.52 19.20
C GLU A 137 8.04 9.34 17.69
N ASP A 138 7.69 8.15 17.14
CA ASP A 138 8.03 7.80 15.76
C ASP A 138 7.15 8.50 14.74
N VAL A 139 5.84 8.59 15.01
CA VAL A 139 4.89 9.26 14.09
C VAL A 139 5.21 10.75 13.96
N PRO A 140 5.45 11.52 15.06
CA PRO A 140 5.89 12.91 14.93
C PRO A 140 7.17 13.07 14.12
N ALA A 141 8.17 12.20 14.31
CA ALA A 141 9.42 12.28 13.56
C ALA A 141 9.22 12.07 12.03
N VAL A 142 8.31 11.15 11.64
CA VAL A 142 7.92 10.97 10.23
C VAL A 142 7.22 12.22 9.71
N LEU A 143 6.26 12.77 10.47
CA LEU A 143 5.48 13.93 10.04
C LEU A 143 6.32 15.22 9.99
N ASP A 144 7.26 15.40 10.90
CA ASP A 144 8.19 16.54 10.87
C ASP A 144 9.04 16.51 9.58
N TYR A 145 9.50 15.32 9.14
CA TYR A 145 10.17 15.15 7.85
C TYR A 145 9.22 15.43 6.68
N LEU A 146 8.02 14.87 6.68
CA LEU A 146 7.05 15.09 5.60
C LEU A 146 6.58 16.55 5.52
N GLU A 147 6.51 17.28 6.64
CA GLU A 147 6.16 18.70 6.66
C GLU A 147 7.22 19.54 5.93
N VAL A 148 8.51 19.18 6.04
CA VAL A 148 9.59 19.83 5.29
C VAL A 148 9.51 19.51 3.79
N GLU A 149 9.19 18.26 3.43
CA GLU A 149 9.09 17.82 2.04
C GLU A 149 7.79 18.26 1.35
N ALA A 150 6.73 18.51 2.11
CA ALA A 150 5.42 18.84 1.58
C ALA A 150 5.44 20.12 0.74
N PRO A 151 4.84 20.13 -0.47
CA PRO A 151 4.70 21.32 -1.28
C PRO A 151 3.75 22.31 -0.62
N SER A 152 3.91 23.62 -0.92
CA SER A 152 2.97 24.65 -0.49
C SER A 152 1.58 24.45 -1.11
N GLU A 153 1.53 23.97 -2.35
CA GLU A 153 0.31 23.64 -3.10
C GLU A 153 0.57 22.52 -4.08
N GLY A 154 -0.49 21.88 -4.62
CA GLY A 154 -0.36 20.82 -5.61
C GLY A 154 0.37 19.57 -5.09
N PHE A 155 1.18 18.95 -5.94
CA PHE A 155 1.96 17.76 -5.68
C PHE A 155 3.46 18.06 -5.61
N ARG A 156 4.22 17.14 -5.01
CA ARG A 156 5.63 17.36 -4.67
C ARG A 156 6.52 17.81 -5.85
N PHE A 157 6.20 17.35 -7.06
CA PHE A 157 6.94 17.68 -8.29
C PHE A 157 6.04 18.36 -9.34
N GLY A 158 5.03 19.10 -8.89
CA GLY A 158 4.07 19.81 -9.75
C GLY A 158 2.89 18.94 -10.18
N ALA A 159 3.13 17.79 -10.82
CA ALA A 159 2.13 16.77 -11.14
C ALA A 159 2.14 15.65 -10.10
N LEU A 160 1.02 14.90 -10.00
CA LEU A 160 0.93 13.68 -9.19
C LEU A 160 2.02 12.70 -9.60
N SER A 161 2.79 12.25 -8.62
CA SER A 161 3.93 11.38 -8.83
C SER A 161 3.89 10.14 -7.95
N LEU A 162 4.75 9.17 -8.25
CA LEU A 162 4.92 7.96 -7.45
C LEU A 162 5.30 8.27 -5.99
N ALA A 163 6.03 9.38 -5.74
CA ALA A 163 6.34 9.82 -4.38
C ALA A 163 5.08 10.19 -3.58
N ASP A 164 4.17 10.97 -4.19
CA ASP A 164 2.90 11.34 -3.56
C ASP A 164 2.06 10.10 -3.26
N ILE A 165 1.98 9.19 -4.24
CA ILE A 165 1.22 7.94 -4.15
C ILE A 165 1.77 7.04 -3.04
N ALA A 166 3.09 6.83 -3.01
CA ALA A 166 3.75 5.96 -2.03
C ALA A 166 3.52 6.46 -0.60
N ILE A 167 3.71 7.75 -0.35
CA ILE A 167 3.51 8.34 0.97
C ILE A 167 2.03 8.26 1.38
N ALA A 168 1.10 8.68 0.52
CA ALA A 168 -0.32 8.70 0.82
C ALA A 168 -0.90 7.30 1.09
N ALA A 169 -0.35 6.27 0.45
CA ALA A 169 -0.78 4.89 0.63
C ALA A 169 -0.76 4.44 2.10
N PHE A 170 0.18 4.89 2.90
CA PHE A 170 0.29 4.53 4.32
C PHE A 170 -0.74 5.25 5.20
N PHE A 171 -1.18 6.44 4.83
CA PHE A 171 -2.14 7.19 5.64
C PHE A 171 -3.56 6.61 5.61
N ARG A 172 -3.91 5.78 4.62
CA ARG A 172 -5.13 4.97 4.69
C ARG A 172 -5.09 4.00 5.86
N ASN A 173 -3.97 3.31 6.08
CA ASN A 173 -3.80 2.39 7.21
C ASN A 173 -3.75 3.14 8.54
N ALA A 174 -3.11 4.31 8.58
CA ALA A 174 -3.12 5.20 9.73
C ALA A 174 -4.55 5.62 10.12
N GLY A 175 -5.39 5.97 9.14
CA GLY A 175 -6.80 6.32 9.37
C GLY A 175 -7.60 5.16 9.98
N TRP A 176 -7.36 3.92 9.58
CA TRP A 176 -8.04 2.75 10.14
C TRP A 176 -7.66 2.46 11.60
N VAL A 177 -6.48 2.88 12.04
CA VAL A 177 -6.09 2.85 13.46
C VAL A 177 -6.40 4.17 14.20
N ARG A 178 -7.28 5.00 13.61
CA ARG A 178 -7.79 6.27 14.14
C ARG A 178 -6.73 7.36 14.30
N PHE A 179 -5.63 7.26 13.57
CA PHE A 179 -4.66 8.34 13.49
C PHE A 179 -5.05 9.32 12.37
N GLN A 180 -4.95 10.62 12.68
CA GLN A 180 -5.11 11.71 11.72
C GLN A 180 -3.97 12.70 11.90
N ILE A 181 -3.49 13.28 10.79
CA ILE A 181 -2.47 14.33 10.83
C ILE A 181 -3.12 15.57 11.45
N ASP A 182 -2.50 16.11 12.50
CA ASP A 182 -2.93 17.39 13.11
C ASP A 182 -2.53 18.57 12.20
N PRO A 183 -3.49 19.25 11.55
CA PRO A 183 -3.18 20.35 10.65
C PRO A 183 -2.67 21.60 11.37
N ALA A 184 -2.85 21.71 12.69
CA ALA A 184 -2.26 22.81 13.46
C ALA A 184 -0.74 22.63 13.62
N ARG A 185 -0.27 21.39 13.67
CA ARG A 185 1.16 21.08 13.80
C ARG A 185 1.84 20.83 12.45
N TRP A 186 1.17 20.15 11.51
CA TRP A 186 1.70 19.78 10.20
C TRP A 186 0.78 20.21 9.06
N PRO A 187 0.60 21.53 8.84
CA PRO A 187 -0.40 22.05 7.90
C PRO A 187 -0.13 21.64 6.45
N ARG A 188 1.12 21.65 6.00
CA ARG A 188 1.47 21.30 4.61
C ARG A 188 1.33 19.80 4.36
N ALA A 189 1.86 18.98 5.27
CA ALA A 189 1.72 17.52 5.16
C ALA A 189 0.24 17.09 5.20
N ALA A 190 -0.58 17.67 6.09
CA ALA A 190 -2.01 17.40 6.15
C ALA A 190 -2.71 17.77 4.83
N ALA A 191 -2.46 18.97 4.30
CA ALA A 191 -3.04 19.41 3.05
C ALA A 191 -2.58 18.58 1.84
N TRP A 192 -1.30 18.23 1.79
CA TRP A 192 -0.74 17.37 0.75
C TRP A 192 -1.39 15.99 0.75
N MET A 193 -1.46 15.33 1.90
CA MET A 193 -2.10 14.01 2.03
C MET A 193 -3.59 14.03 1.73
N ALA A 194 -4.30 15.07 2.17
CA ALA A 194 -5.72 15.23 1.85
C ALA A 194 -5.96 15.34 0.34
N ARG A 195 -5.13 16.11 -0.39
CA ARG A 195 -5.22 16.22 -1.86
C ARG A 195 -4.92 14.88 -2.54
N THR A 196 -3.84 14.23 -2.14
CA THR A 196 -3.43 12.95 -2.77
C THR A 196 -4.48 11.86 -2.55
N LEU A 197 -5.03 11.75 -1.33
CA LEU A 197 -6.07 10.76 -1.02
C LEU A 197 -7.42 11.06 -1.69
N ALA A 198 -7.64 12.31 -2.11
CA ALA A 198 -8.84 12.71 -2.87
C ALA A 198 -8.76 12.37 -4.38
N GLU A 199 -7.58 11.96 -4.87
CA GLU A 199 -7.43 11.56 -6.27
C GLU A 199 -8.38 10.41 -6.63
N PRO A 200 -9.00 10.42 -7.83
CA PRO A 200 -10.01 9.45 -8.23
C PRO A 200 -9.58 7.98 -8.06
N ALA A 201 -8.32 7.67 -8.34
CA ALA A 201 -7.77 6.33 -8.17
C ALA A 201 -7.78 5.87 -6.68
N PHE A 202 -7.40 6.74 -5.76
CA PHE A 202 -7.50 6.46 -4.32
C PHE A 202 -8.95 6.34 -3.85
N ALA A 203 -9.82 7.25 -4.29
CA ALA A 203 -11.24 7.24 -3.91
C ALA A 203 -11.95 5.95 -4.39
N LYS A 204 -11.63 5.47 -5.59
CA LYS A 204 -12.14 4.19 -6.12
C LYS A 204 -11.71 3.02 -5.24
N LEU A 205 -10.42 2.92 -4.91
CA LEU A 205 -9.88 1.84 -4.08
C LEU A 205 -10.40 1.90 -2.65
N ALA A 206 -10.53 3.10 -2.08
CA ALA A 206 -11.00 3.30 -0.70
C ALA A 206 -12.36 2.61 -0.43
N ARG A 207 -13.29 2.62 -1.40
CA ARG A 207 -14.59 1.94 -1.28
C ARG A 207 -14.44 0.43 -1.13
N ILE A 208 -13.50 -0.16 -1.88
CA ILE A 208 -13.21 -1.59 -1.84
C ILE A 208 -12.53 -1.94 -0.51
N GLU A 209 -11.52 -1.17 -0.13
CA GLU A 209 -10.74 -1.35 1.09
C GLU A 209 -11.58 -1.29 2.35
N ASP A 210 -12.48 -0.31 2.46
CA ASP A 210 -13.36 -0.14 3.61
C ASP A 210 -14.34 -1.31 3.77
N ALA A 211 -14.77 -1.91 2.66
CA ALA A 211 -15.59 -3.11 2.70
C ALA A 211 -14.77 -4.33 3.16
N VAL A 212 -13.55 -4.49 2.64
CA VAL A 212 -12.63 -5.57 3.04
C VAL A 212 -12.27 -5.49 4.52
N LEU A 213 -11.98 -4.28 5.01
CA LEU A 213 -11.61 -4.07 6.42
C LEU A 213 -12.70 -4.53 7.40
N ARG A 214 -13.97 -4.39 7.02
CA ARG A 214 -15.13 -4.77 7.85
C ARG A 214 -15.54 -6.23 7.69
N THR A 215 -14.88 -6.97 6.80
CA THR A 215 -15.25 -8.35 6.45
C THR A 215 -14.24 -9.34 7.03
N PRO A 216 -14.68 -10.43 7.69
CA PRO A 216 -13.78 -11.50 8.12
C PRO A 216 -12.92 -12.02 6.97
N ILE A 217 -11.66 -12.37 7.23
CA ILE A 217 -10.67 -12.75 6.20
C ILE A 217 -11.21 -13.85 5.27
N ALA A 218 -11.85 -14.87 5.83
CA ALA A 218 -12.40 -16.00 5.05
C ALA A 218 -13.50 -15.57 4.06
N GLU A 219 -14.17 -14.45 4.29
CA GLU A 219 -15.30 -13.96 3.49
C GLU A 219 -14.91 -12.84 2.51
N GLN A 220 -13.68 -12.30 2.63
CA GLN A 220 -13.25 -11.11 1.89
C GLN A 220 -13.32 -11.29 0.37
N ARG A 221 -12.89 -12.44 -0.16
CA ARG A 221 -12.97 -12.71 -1.62
C ARG A 221 -14.41 -12.72 -2.13
N THR A 222 -15.33 -13.29 -1.35
CA THR A 222 -16.75 -13.29 -1.69
C THR A 222 -17.36 -11.89 -1.65
N ALA A 223 -17.03 -11.10 -0.63
CA ALA A 223 -17.44 -9.70 -0.54
C ALA A 223 -16.91 -8.84 -1.70
N LEU A 224 -15.66 -9.02 -2.07
CA LEU A 224 -15.03 -8.34 -3.21
C LEU A 224 -15.74 -8.66 -4.54
N LYS A 225 -16.08 -9.93 -4.79
CA LYS A 225 -16.85 -10.33 -5.98
C LYS A 225 -18.23 -9.68 -6.00
N ARG A 226 -18.91 -9.61 -4.86
CA ARG A 226 -20.22 -8.92 -4.76
C ARG A 226 -20.15 -7.43 -5.02
N LEU A 227 -19.02 -6.79 -4.70
CA LEU A 227 -18.75 -5.38 -4.97
C LEU A 227 -18.37 -5.10 -6.44
N GLY A 228 -18.19 -6.14 -7.25
CA GLY A 228 -17.69 -6.01 -8.62
C GLY A 228 -16.21 -5.61 -8.68
N ALA A 229 -15.44 -5.84 -7.61
CA ALA A 229 -14.00 -5.62 -7.65
C ALA A 229 -13.32 -6.63 -8.59
N PRO A 230 -12.23 -6.26 -9.25
CA PRO A 230 -11.51 -7.15 -10.17
C PRO A 230 -10.76 -8.25 -9.39
N VAL A 231 -11.45 -9.33 -9.07
CA VAL A 231 -10.90 -10.46 -8.30
C VAL A 231 -10.64 -11.64 -9.22
N SER A 232 -9.43 -12.18 -9.17
CA SER A 232 -9.04 -13.38 -9.93
C SER A 232 -9.91 -14.59 -9.60
N VAL A 233 -10.01 -15.53 -10.55
CA VAL A 233 -10.72 -16.80 -10.33
C VAL A 233 -9.96 -17.66 -9.34
N ASP A 234 -8.67 -17.89 -9.62
CA ASP A 234 -7.77 -18.70 -8.80
C ASP A 234 -7.19 -17.91 -7.62
N THR A 235 -6.65 -18.64 -6.64
CA THR A 235 -5.96 -18.03 -5.51
C THR A 235 -4.74 -18.85 -5.08
N TYR A 236 -3.72 -18.14 -4.62
CA TYR A 236 -2.54 -18.68 -3.93
C TYR A 236 -2.72 -18.73 -2.41
N ALA A 237 -3.93 -18.46 -1.91
CA ALA A 237 -4.23 -18.56 -0.48
C ALA A 237 -4.38 -20.02 -0.05
N GLY A 238 -3.76 -20.36 1.07
CA GLY A 238 -4.01 -21.59 1.82
C GLY A 238 -5.11 -21.41 2.87
N PRO A 239 -5.51 -22.50 3.53
CA PRO A 239 -6.64 -22.50 4.46
C PRO A 239 -6.33 -21.86 5.83
N ALA A 240 -5.05 -21.71 6.20
CA ALA A 240 -4.62 -21.23 7.51
C ALA A 240 -3.36 -20.35 7.41
N PRO A 241 -3.18 -19.40 8.34
CA PRO A 241 -1.99 -18.57 8.37
C PRO A 241 -0.76 -19.35 8.86
N ARG A 242 0.41 -19.01 8.33
CA ARG A 242 1.70 -19.63 8.64
C ARG A 242 2.61 -18.65 9.36
N ARG A 243 3.17 -19.06 10.52
CA ARG A 243 4.16 -18.27 11.28
C ARG A 243 5.58 -18.51 10.75
N GLY A 244 6.44 -17.52 10.98
CA GLY A 244 7.88 -17.62 10.70
C GLY A 244 8.28 -17.74 9.24
N VAL A 245 7.32 -17.60 8.31
CA VAL A 245 7.57 -17.69 6.87
C VAL A 245 7.86 -16.33 6.23
N MET A 246 7.63 -15.25 6.96
CA MET A 246 7.96 -13.89 6.56
C MET A 246 8.71 -13.22 7.72
N PRO A 247 9.90 -12.67 7.51
CA PRO A 247 10.59 -11.88 8.51
C PRO A 247 9.78 -10.59 8.77
N ILE A 248 9.44 -10.38 10.04
CA ILE A 248 8.70 -9.20 10.54
C ILE A 248 9.58 -8.48 11.54
#